data_441189729c08456d4159c22ff243a595
#
_entry.id   441189729c08456d4159c22ff243a595
#
_cell.length_a   1.000
_cell.length_b   1.000
_cell.length_c   1.000
_cell.angle_alpha   90.00
_cell.angle_beta   90.00
_cell.angle_gamma   90.00
#
_symmetry.space_group_name_H-M   'P 1'
#
loop_
_entity.id
_entity.type
_entity.pdbx_description
1 polymer ?
#
loop_
_entity_poly.entity_id
_entity_poly.type
_entity_poly.pdbx_seq_one_letter_code
_entity_poly.pdbx_strand_id
1 'polypeptide(L)'
;MSNSNTITSKDVFQLVNGLTLNQKIERSLNLINDAHNKYGDNLIVANSLGKDSCVVWDLAKQVSSDIKGFIVTTPFKPVETKRYMQDFVKRYPEIKIFDSSSAAKKLYETDPDGCCEIFKVEPTRDALEHFQAKCWVTGLRCTEGRTRTDYREIESRDVELTKLNPILIWEEREIWQYLAMNNIKVNKLYRDGYRSLGCAPCTAVATGDERSGRWVGSKKCGGECGIHTRPLKRQTLKRQNKNDLRPSLL
;
A
#
# COMPACT_ATOMS: atom_id res chain seq x y z
N MET A 1 3.15 27.44 -17.73
CA MET A 1 2.70 27.95 -16.41
C MET A 1 1.70 26.93 -15.87
N SER A 2 2.14 25.98 -15.08
CA SER A 2 1.30 24.93 -14.52
C SER A 2 0.75 25.42 -13.19
N ASN A 3 -0.54 25.78 -13.17
CA ASN A 3 -1.28 25.96 -11.92
C ASN A 3 -1.33 24.60 -11.20
N SER A 4 -0.42 24.38 -10.29
CA SER A 4 -0.53 23.30 -9.31
C SER A 4 -1.61 23.69 -8.31
N ASN A 5 -2.88 23.41 -8.65
CA ASN A 5 -3.97 23.46 -7.68
C ASN A 5 -3.69 22.37 -6.63
N THR A 6 -3.04 22.76 -5.55
CA THR A 6 -2.82 21.89 -4.39
C THR A 6 -4.19 21.63 -3.76
N ILE A 7 -4.73 20.44 -4.02
CA ILE A 7 -6.02 20.00 -3.43
C ILE A 7 -5.87 19.96 -1.91
N THR A 8 -6.67 20.75 -1.20
CA THR A 8 -6.68 20.80 0.27
C THR A 8 -7.47 19.62 0.86
N SER A 9 -7.37 19.38 2.17
CA SER A 9 -8.19 18.34 2.84
C SER A 9 -9.70 18.64 2.72
N LYS A 10 -10.08 19.91 2.67
CA LYS A 10 -11.48 20.34 2.45
C LYS A 10 -11.95 19.97 1.04
N ASP A 11 -11.10 20.14 0.04
CA ASP A 11 -11.41 19.77 -1.36
C ASP A 11 -11.55 18.25 -1.52
N VAL A 12 -10.70 17.47 -0.85
CA VAL A 12 -10.81 15.99 -0.83
C VAL A 12 -12.17 15.57 -0.29
N PHE A 13 -12.64 16.17 0.81
CA PHE A 13 -13.94 15.85 1.40
C PHE A 13 -15.12 16.23 0.47
N GLN A 14 -15.02 17.34 -0.25
CA GLN A 14 -16.00 17.73 -1.25
C GLN A 14 -16.05 16.72 -2.40
N LEU A 15 -14.91 16.20 -2.86
CA LEU A 15 -14.85 15.20 -3.90
C LEU A 15 -15.45 13.85 -3.45
N VAL A 16 -15.27 13.47 -2.18
CA VAL A 16 -15.89 12.26 -1.62
C VAL A 16 -17.41 12.28 -1.77
N ASN A 17 -18.03 13.42 -1.47
CA ASN A 17 -19.50 13.53 -1.45
C ASN A 17 -20.08 14.06 -2.77
N GLY A 18 -19.29 14.74 -3.59
CA GLY A 18 -19.74 15.42 -4.81
C GLY A 18 -19.69 14.58 -6.08
N LEU A 19 -18.98 13.45 -6.08
CA LEU A 19 -18.81 12.60 -7.25
C LEU A 19 -19.59 11.30 -7.12
N THR A 20 -20.22 10.89 -8.21
CA THR A 20 -20.80 9.55 -8.37
C THR A 20 -19.69 8.49 -8.49
N LEU A 21 -20.02 7.21 -8.25
CA LEU A 21 -19.06 6.11 -8.41
C LEU A 21 -18.46 6.08 -9.83
N ASN A 22 -19.26 6.28 -10.88
CA ASN A 22 -18.75 6.28 -12.25
C ASN A 22 -17.73 7.41 -12.48
N GLN A 23 -17.98 8.60 -11.96
CA GLN A 23 -17.02 9.73 -12.03
C GLN A 23 -15.74 9.44 -11.23
N LYS A 24 -15.85 8.75 -10.09
CA LYS A 24 -14.69 8.31 -9.30
C LYS A 24 -13.89 7.23 -10.04
N ILE A 25 -14.55 6.29 -10.71
CA ILE A 25 -13.90 5.28 -11.56
C ILE A 25 -13.12 5.97 -12.68
N GLU A 26 -13.76 6.84 -13.44
CA GLU A 26 -13.14 7.59 -14.54
C GLU A 26 -11.93 8.40 -14.04
N ARG A 27 -12.08 9.11 -12.91
CA ARG A 27 -10.98 9.85 -12.27
C ARG A 27 -9.80 8.93 -11.91
N SER A 28 -10.09 7.77 -11.32
CA SER A 28 -9.06 6.81 -10.93
C SER A 28 -8.32 6.25 -12.13
N LEU A 29 -9.04 5.92 -13.21
CA LEU A 29 -8.44 5.46 -14.48
C LEU A 29 -7.56 6.55 -15.10
N ASN A 30 -8.01 7.81 -15.12
CA ASN A 30 -7.23 8.94 -15.63
C ASN A 30 -5.95 9.15 -14.80
N LEU A 31 -6.03 9.11 -13.47
CA LEU A 31 -4.85 9.22 -12.59
C LEU A 31 -3.81 8.12 -12.85
N ILE A 32 -4.27 6.89 -13.02
CA ILE A 32 -3.38 5.74 -13.32
C ILE A 32 -2.79 5.87 -14.73
N ASN A 33 -3.61 6.25 -15.71
CA ASN A 33 -3.17 6.44 -17.10
C ASN A 33 -2.12 7.55 -17.23
N ASP A 34 -2.34 8.69 -16.59
CA ASP A 34 -1.37 9.80 -16.60
C ASP A 34 -0.05 9.39 -15.93
N ALA A 35 -0.14 8.64 -14.83
CA ALA A 35 1.04 8.11 -14.16
C ALA A 35 1.75 7.06 -15.02
N HIS A 36 1.00 6.17 -15.70
CA HIS A 36 1.58 5.16 -16.58
C HIS A 36 2.29 5.82 -17.78
N ASN A 37 1.68 6.80 -18.40
CA ASN A 37 2.29 7.58 -19.48
C ASN A 37 3.58 8.28 -19.04
N LYS A 38 3.63 8.77 -17.80
CA LYS A 38 4.79 9.49 -17.24
C LYS A 38 5.92 8.57 -16.79
N TYR A 39 5.60 7.44 -16.19
CA TYR A 39 6.59 6.59 -15.50
C TYR A 39 6.85 5.25 -16.20
N GLY A 40 5.97 4.82 -17.11
CA GLY A 40 6.12 3.55 -17.85
C GLY A 40 6.35 2.36 -16.91
N ASP A 41 7.37 1.57 -17.21
CA ASP A 41 7.79 0.39 -16.44
C ASP A 41 8.21 0.69 -14.97
N ASN A 42 8.46 1.97 -14.62
CA ASN A 42 8.77 2.38 -13.26
C ASN A 42 7.52 2.69 -12.43
N LEU A 43 6.30 2.52 -12.99
CA LEU A 43 5.07 2.50 -12.23
C LEU A 43 4.81 1.09 -11.72
N ILE A 44 4.56 0.94 -10.40
CA ILE A 44 4.34 -0.36 -9.76
C ILE A 44 3.16 -0.31 -8.82
N VAL A 45 2.31 -1.33 -8.85
CA VAL A 45 1.13 -1.42 -7.97
C VAL A 45 1.40 -2.32 -6.77
N ALA A 46 1.22 -1.78 -5.56
CA ALA A 46 1.25 -2.59 -4.34
C ALA A 46 -0.12 -3.24 -4.09
N ASN A 47 -0.14 -4.55 -3.96
CA ASN A 47 -1.35 -5.30 -3.61
C ASN A 47 -1.23 -5.96 -2.25
N SER A 48 -2.02 -5.50 -1.29
CA SER A 48 -2.06 -6.05 0.08
C SER A 48 -2.98 -7.27 0.21
N LEU A 49 -3.67 -7.68 -0.87
CA LEU A 49 -4.71 -8.70 -0.91
C LEU A 49 -6.00 -8.31 -0.17
N GLY A 50 -6.12 -7.04 0.19
CA GLY A 50 -7.35 -6.43 0.70
C GLY A 50 -8.26 -5.97 -0.44
N LYS A 51 -9.54 -5.74 -0.13
CA LYS A 51 -10.57 -5.32 -1.09
C LYS A 51 -10.15 -4.09 -1.90
N ASP A 52 -9.60 -3.09 -1.22
CA ASP A 52 -9.18 -1.82 -1.81
C ASP A 52 -8.05 -1.99 -2.83
N SER A 53 -7.03 -2.78 -2.48
CA SER A 53 -5.91 -3.06 -3.39
C SER A 53 -6.30 -3.95 -4.57
N CYS A 54 -7.34 -4.78 -4.43
CA CYS A 54 -7.90 -5.54 -5.55
C CYS A 54 -8.62 -4.63 -6.55
N VAL A 55 -9.34 -3.60 -6.08
CA VAL A 55 -9.93 -2.56 -6.95
C VAL A 55 -8.83 -1.81 -7.71
N VAL A 56 -7.79 -1.35 -7.01
CA VAL A 56 -6.67 -0.63 -7.66
C VAL A 56 -5.97 -1.51 -8.69
N TRP A 57 -5.77 -2.78 -8.38
CA TRP A 57 -5.18 -3.74 -9.33
C TRP A 57 -6.02 -3.88 -10.59
N ASP A 58 -7.32 -4.04 -10.45
CA ASP A 58 -8.25 -4.16 -11.57
C ASP A 58 -8.26 -2.90 -12.43
N LEU A 59 -8.36 -1.71 -11.81
CA LEU A 59 -8.29 -0.43 -12.50
C LEU A 59 -6.95 -0.27 -13.27
N ALA A 60 -5.83 -0.66 -12.66
CA ALA A 60 -4.53 -0.59 -13.31
C ALA A 60 -4.47 -1.52 -14.54
N LYS A 61 -5.05 -2.73 -14.45
CA LYS A 61 -5.09 -3.67 -15.57
C LYS A 61 -6.03 -3.22 -16.68
N GLN A 62 -7.04 -2.41 -16.41
CA GLN A 62 -7.85 -1.76 -17.44
C GLN A 62 -7.07 -0.68 -18.19
N VAL A 63 -6.13 0.00 -17.54
CA VAL A 63 -5.26 1.00 -18.18
C VAL A 63 -4.21 0.32 -19.07
N SER A 64 -3.48 -0.67 -18.54
CA SER A 64 -2.51 -1.44 -19.34
C SER A 64 -2.30 -2.84 -18.77
N SER A 65 -2.25 -3.83 -19.66
CA SER A 65 -1.89 -5.21 -19.33
C SER A 65 -0.44 -5.34 -18.84
N ASP A 66 0.42 -4.39 -19.15
CA ASP A 66 1.86 -4.47 -18.86
C ASP A 66 2.21 -3.95 -17.47
N ILE A 67 1.26 -3.29 -16.79
CA ILE A 67 1.47 -2.81 -15.42
C ILE A 67 1.78 -3.99 -14.50
N LYS A 68 2.91 -3.88 -13.80
CA LYS A 68 3.44 -4.88 -12.86
C LYS A 68 3.00 -4.55 -11.44
N GLY A 69 3.02 -5.56 -10.57
CA GLY A 69 2.65 -5.39 -9.18
C GLY A 69 3.54 -6.17 -8.23
N PHE A 70 3.40 -5.86 -6.94
CA PHE A 70 4.03 -6.65 -5.89
C PHE A 70 3.10 -6.86 -4.70
N ILE A 71 3.35 -7.95 -3.99
CA ILE A 71 2.73 -8.29 -2.72
C ILE A 71 3.83 -8.40 -1.68
N VAL A 72 3.65 -7.72 -0.54
CA VAL A 72 4.47 -7.98 0.64
C VAL A 72 3.73 -8.98 1.54
N THR A 73 4.38 -10.11 1.79
CA THR A 73 3.85 -11.12 2.70
C THR A 73 4.63 -11.16 4.02
N THR A 74 4.08 -11.81 5.02
CA THR A 74 4.70 -12.03 6.32
C THR A 74 4.36 -13.43 6.82
N PRO A 75 5.19 -14.05 7.68
CA PRO A 75 4.86 -15.35 8.27
C PRO A 75 3.56 -15.33 9.07
N PHE A 76 3.14 -14.16 9.53
CA PHE A 76 1.97 -13.95 10.39
C PHE A 76 0.66 -13.69 9.62
N LYS A 77 0.64 -13.82 8.30
CA LYS A 77 -0.61 -13.71 7.52
C LYS A 77 -1.55 -14.87 7.86
N PRO A 78 -2.88 -14.63 7.99
CA PRO A 78 -3.87 -15.69 8.10
C PRO A 78 -3.73 -16.73 6.98
N VAL A 79 -4.06 -18.00 7.27
CA VAL A 79 -3.98 -19.09 6.27
C VAL A 79 -4.87 -18.81 5.06
N GLU A 80 -6.02 -18.19 5.28
CA GLU A 80 -6.95 -17.74 4.24
C GLU A 80 -6.29 -16.75 3.29
N THR A 81 -5.55 -15.78 3.86
CA THR A 81 -4.83 -14.80 3.05
C THR A 81 -3.69 -15.43 2.26
N LYS A 82 -2.99 -16.42 2.83
CA LYS A 82 -1.94 -17.15 2.12
C LYS A 82 -2.51 -17.95 0.94
N ARG A 83 -3.64 -18.63 1.13
CA ARG A 83 -4.34 -19.36 0.06
C ARG A 83 -4.82 -18.40 -1.03
N TYR A 84 -5.47 -17.31 -0.64
CA TYR A 84 -5.93 -16.29 -1.59
C TYR A 84 -4.75 -15.66 -2.37
N MET A 85 -3.60 -15.43 -1.73
CA MET A 85 -2.37 -14.97 -2.39
C MET A 85 -1.90 -15.95 -3.47
N GLN A 86 -1.88 -17.25 -3.18
CA GLN A 86 -1.48 -18.27 -4.15
C GLN A 86 -2.40 -18.28 -5.38
N ASP A 87 -3.71 -18.17 -5.18
CA ASP A 87 -4.69 -18.09 -6.27
C ASP A 87 -4.56 -16.78 -7.05
N PHE A 88 -4.24 -15.68 -6.37
CA PHE A 88 -4.07 -14.38 -6.97
C PHE A 88 -2.85 -14.32 -7.90
N VAL A 89 -1.70 -14.78 -7.45
CA VAL A 89 -0.47 -14.78 -8.27
C VAL A 89 -0.52 -15.79 -9.42
N LYS A 90 -1.28 -16.89 -9.31
CA LYS A 90 -1.54 -17.78 -10.44
C LYS A 90 -2.33 -17.08 -11.55
N ARG A 91 -3.24 -16.19 -11.18
CA ARG A 91 -4.06 -15.41 -12.13
C ARG A 91 -3.28 -14.25 -12.72
N TYR A 92 -2.36 -13.66 -11.95
CA TYR A 92 -1.61 -12.46 -12.30
C TYR A 92 -0.11 -12.71 -12.14
N PRO A 93 0.53 -13.40 -13.10
CA PRO A 93 1.95 -13.79 -13.02
C PRO A 93 2.93 -12.60 -13.03
N GLU A 94 2.47 -11.42 -13.45
CA GLU A 94 3.22 -10.16 -13.39
C GLU A 94 3.36 -9.58 -11.97
N ILE A 95 2.71 -10.20 -10.97
CA ILE A 95 2.87 -9.84 -9.57
C ILE A 95 3.99 -10.65 -8.93
N LYS A 96 4.96 -9.96 -8.32
CA LYS A 96 6.01 -10.56 -7.50
C LYS A 96 5.67 -10.51 -6.02
N ILE A 97 6.07 -11.58 -5.30
CA ILE A 97 5.96 -11.65 -3.85
C ILE A 97 7.31 -11.27 -3.23
N PHE A 98 7.26 -10.41 -2.20
CA PHE A 98 8.40 -10.03 -1.39
C PHE A 98 8.10 -10.36 0.07
N ASP A 99 9.09 -10.93 0.76
CA ASP A 99 9.04 -11.25 2.17
C ASP A 99 10.39 -10.97 2.83
N SER A 100 10.42 -11.03 4.16
CA SER A 100 11.65 -10.89 4.91
C SER A 100 12.31 -12.26 5.07
N SER A 101 13.61 -12.33 4.81
CA SER A 101 14.43 -13.50 5.12
C SER A 101 14.71 -13.70 6.63
N SER A 102 14.30 -12.75 7.46
CA SER A 102 14.50 -12.79 8.90
C SER A 102 13.71 -13.92 9.55
N ALA A 103 14.28 -14.57 10.56
CA ALA A 103 13.57 -15.58 11.34
C ALA A 103 12.29 -14.97 11.95
N ALA A 104 11.17 -15.70 11.82
CA ALA A 104 9.89 -15.25 12.35
C ALA A 104 9.92 -15.27 13.89
N LYS A 105 10.27 -14.12 14.50
CA LYS A 105 10.18 -13.90 15.94
C LYS A 105 8.83 -13.28 16.26
N LYS A 106 8.27 -13.54 17.45
CA LYS A 106 7.01 -12.95 17.92
C LYS A 106 7.17 -11.48 18.35
N LEU A 107 7.90 -10.69 17.58
CA LEU A 107 8.12 -9.27 17.85
C LEU A 107 6.83 -8.44 17.94
N TYR A 108 5.75 -8.92 17.31
CA TYR A 108 4.45 -8.26 17.40
C TYR A 108 3.91 -8.15 18.83
N GLU A 109 4.39 -8.96 19.78
CA GLU A 109 4.00 -8.92 21.19
C GLU A 109 4.75 -7.84 21.97
N THR A 110 6.04 -7.63 21.66
CA THR A 110 6.95 -6.76 22.41
C THR A 110 7.28 -5.47 21.68
N ASP A 111 7.51 -5.54 20.36
CA ASP A 111 7.85 -4.42 19.50
C ASP A 111 7.08 -4.53 18.16
N PRO A 112 5.79 -4.18 18.12
CA PRO A 112 4.98 -4.25 16.91
C PRO A 112 5.47 -3.30 15.80
N ASP A 113 6.15 -2.21 16.14
CA ASP A 113 6.72 -1.29 15.15
C ASP A 113 7.99 -1.84 14.51
N GLY A 114 8.91 -2.44 15.28
CA GLY A 114 10.05 -3.18 14.76
C GLY A 114 9.63 -4.41 13.95
N CYS A 115 8.57 -5.11 14.38
CA CYS A 115 7.98 -6.20 13.60
C CYS A 115 7.51 -5.71 12.23
N CYS A 116 6.80 -4.57 12.16
CA CYS A 116 6.37 -3.98 10.89
C CYS A 116 7.56 -3.51 10.04
N GLU A 117 8.62 -3.00 10.65
CA GLU A 117 9.85 -2.63 9.93
C GLU A 117 10.43 -3.83 9.18
N ILE A 118 10.70 -4.90 9.90
CA ILE A 118 11.35 -6.11 9.37
C ILE A 118 10.49 -6.83 8.33
N PHE A 119 9.18 -7.01 8.62
CA PHE A 119 8.32 -7.88 7.83
C PHE A 119 7.43 -7.15 6.82
N LYS A 120 7.48 -5.82 6.75
CA LYS A 120 6.67 -5.05 5.80
C LYS A 120 7.45 -3.93 5.14
N VAL A 121 8.11 -3.06 5.92
CA VAL A 121 8.79 -1.89 5.37
C VAL A 121 10.01 -2.31 4.56
N GLU A 122 10.88 -3.16 5.11
CA GLU A 122 12.04 -3.68 4.38
C GLU A 122 11.67 -4.41 3.10
N PRO A 123 10.73 -5.40 3.09
CA PRO A 123 10.32 -6.03 1.83
C PRO A 123 9.66 -5.07 0.86
N THR A 124 9.02 -3.99 1.33
CA THR A 124 8.51 -2.93 0.44
C THR A 124 9.65 -2.16 -0.21
N ARG A 125 10.72 -1.84 0.53
CA ARG A 125 11.93 -1.21 -0.02
C ARG A 125 12.56 -2.10 -1.09
N ASP A 126 12.71 -3.40 -0.80
CA ASP A 126 13.25 -4.38 -1.74
C ASP A 126 12.41 -4.45 -3.03
N ALA A 127 11.08 -4.41 -2.91
CA ALA A 127 10.18 -4.40 -4.07
C ALA A 127 10.36 -3.14 -4.90
N LEU A 128 10.35 -1.96 -4.27
CA LEU A 128 10.52 -0.69 -4.98
C LEU A 128 11.89 -0.57 -5.65
N GLU A 129 12.94 -1.06 -5.02
CA GLU A 129 14.29 -1.12 -5.59
C GLU A 129 14.36 -2.09 -6.76
N HIS A 130 13.81 -3.31 -6.61
CA HIS A 130 13.77 -4.33 -7.65
C HIS A 130 13.13 -3.83 -8.95
N PHE A 131 12.03 -3.08 -8.84
CA PHE A 131 11.32 -2.51 -9.99
C PHE A 131 11.84 -1.12 -10.39
N GLN A 132 12.87 -0.60 -9.72
CA GLN A 132 13.36 0.76 -9.94
C GLN A 132 12.20 1.78 -9.91
N ALA A 133 11.27 1.60 -8.97
CA ALA A 133 10.01 2.30 -8.92
C ALA A 133 10.20 3.82 -8.77
N LYS A 134 9.55 4.58 -9.65
CA LYS A 134 9.41 6.04 -9.57
C LYS A 134 7.99 6.44 -9.21
N CYS A 135 7.02 5.55 -9.44
CA CYS A 135 5.64 5.70 -9.03
C CYS A 135 5.15 4.45 -8.32
N TRP A 136 4.66 4.63 -7.10
CA TRP A 136 4.09 3.57 -6.24
C TRP A 136 2.60 3.78 -6.07
N VAL A 137 1.80 2.90 -6.66
CA VAL A 137 0.33 2.96 -6.62
C VAL A 137 -0.18 2.15 -5.43
N THR A 138 -1.08 2.74 -4.64
CA THR A 138 -1.64 2.12 -3.42
C THR A 138 -3.16 2.17 -3.36
N GLY A 139 -3.75 1.25 -2.61
CA GLY A 139 -5.19 1.21 -2.35
C GLY A 139 -5.60 1.98 -1.08
N LEU A 140 -4.99 3.13 -0.81
CA LEU A 140 -5.28 3.95 0.35
C LEU A 140 -6.50 4.83 0.10
N ARG A 141 -7.42 4.91 1.09
CA ARG A 141 -8.60 5.78 1.09
C ARG A 141 -8.59 6.73 2.28
N CYS A 142 -8.99 7.98 2.07
CA CYS A 142 -9.11 8.96 3.15
C CYS A 142 -10.29 8.65 4.09
N THR A 143 -11.30 7.93 3.59
CA THR A 143 -12.50 7.53 4.33
C THR A 143 -12.31 6.33 5.26
N GLU A 144 -11.20 5.59 5.13
CA GLU A 144 -10.96 4.35 5.87
C GLU A 144 -10.64 4.57 7.37
N GLY A 145 -10.23 5.78 7.77
CA GLY A 145 -9.94 6.09 9.16
C GLY A 145 -9.39 7.50 9.36
N ARG A 146 -9.50 8.01 10.60
CA ARG A 146 -9.16 9.39 10.96
C ARG A 146 -7.70 9.79 10.68
N THR A 147 -6.78 8.82 10.69
CA THR A 147 -5.35 9.04 10.43
C THR A 147 -5.03 9.25 8.95
N ARG A 148 -6.03 9.18 8.05
CA ARG A 148 -5.86 9.21 6.60
C ARG A 148 -6.41 10.46 5.91
N THR A 149 -6.94 11.40 6.66
CA THR A 149 -7.55 12.64 6.14
C THR A 149 -6.55 13.56 5.43
N ASP A 150 -5.26 13.47 5.79
CA ASP A 150 -4.22 14.36 5.25
C ASP A 150 -3.51 13.81 4.00
N TYR A 151 -3.84 12.59 3.59
CA TYR A 151 -3.27 12.01 2.37
C TYR A 151 -3.84 12.70 1.11
N ARG A 152 -3.06 12.64 0.03
CA ARG A 152 -3.41 13.18 -1.28
C ARG A 152 -3.44 12.07 -2.32
N GLU A 153 -4.12 12.32 -3.44
CA GLU A 153 -4.13 11.39 -4.58
C GLU A 153 -2.72 11.20 -5.14
N ILE A 154 -1.95 12.28 -5.18
CA ILE A 154 -0.55 12.27 -5.63
C ILE A 154 0.30 12.90 -4.53
N GLU A 155 1.29 12.16 -4.05
CA GLU A 155 2.20 12.58 -2.98
C GLU A 155 3.66 12.37 -3.39
N SER A 156 4.53 13.34 -3.09
CA SER A 156 5.98 13.08 -3.06
C SER A 156 6.27 12.27 -1.80
N ARG A 157 6.70 11.03 -1.96
CA ARG A 157 6.92 10.13 -0.82
C ARG A 157 8.35 10.14 -0.32
N ASP A 158 9.28 10.09 -1.26
CA ASP A 158 10.73 10.17 -1.04
C ASP A 158 11.37 10.87 -2.24
N VAL A 159 12.67 11.08 -2.20
CA VAL A 159 13.40 11.61 -3.37
C VAL A 159 13.13 10.70 -4.58
N GLU A 160 12.57 11.28 -5.64
CA GLU A 160 12.20 10.59 -6.89
C GLU A 160 11.14 9.48 -6.77
N LEU A 161 10.42 9.36 -5.67
CA LEU A 161 9.30 8.42 -5.52
C LEU A 161 7.99 9.16 -5.35
N THR A 162 7.12 9.06 -6.35
CA THR A 162 5.73 9.52 -6.29
C THR A 162 4.86 8.39 -5.73
N LYS A 163 4.00 8.70 -4.78
CA LYS A 163 2.95 7.80 -4.32
C LYS A 163 1.62 8.24 -4.93
N LEU A 164 0.92 7.30 -5.56
CA LEU A 164 -0.38 7.51 -6.17
C LEU A 164 -1.45 6.72 -5.42
N ASN A 165 -2.50 7.42 -4.99
CA ASN A 165 -3.64 6.85 -4.28
C ASN A 165 -4.92 7.07 -5.13
N PRO A 166 -5.13 6.28 -6.20
CA PRO A 166 -6.16 6.58 -7.20
C PRO A 166 -7.59 6.44 -6.68
N ILE A 167 -7.80 5.68 -5.61
CA ILE A 167 -9.10 5.49 -4.96
C ILE A 167 -9.22 6.26 -3.63
N LEU A 168 -8.40 7.31 -3.43
CA LEU A 168 -8.34 8.07 -2.18
C LEU A 168 -9.71 8.53 -1.69
N ILE A 169 -10.54 9.00 -2.61
CA ILE A 169 -11.86 9.59 -2.36
C ILE A 169 -13.02 8.59 -2.35
N TRP A 170 -12.75 7.29 -2.49
CA TRP A 170 -13.82 6.28 -2.50
C TRP A 170 -14.28 5.92 -1.10
N GLU A 171 -15.56 5.65 -0.95
CA GLU A 171 -16.15 5.08 0.27
C GLU A 171 -16.09 3.56 0.27
N GLU A 172 -16.17 2.94 1.46
CA GLU A 172 -16.19 1.46 1.56
C GLU A 172 -17.33 0.83 0.76
N ARG A 173 -18.51 1.46 0.76
CA ARG A 173 -19.66 1.02 -0.02
C ARG A 173 -19.36 0.97 -1.51
N GLU A 174 -18.66 1.96 -2.02
CA GLU A 174 -18.28 2.05 -3.44
C GLU A 174 -17.24 0.99 -3.82
N ILE A 175 -16.32 0.65 -2.92
CA ILE A 175 -15.39 -0.48 -3.09
C ILE A 175 -16.18 -1.78 -3.29
N TRP A 176 -17.15 -2.07 -2.41
CA TRP A 176 -17.94 -3.28 -2.52
C TRP A 176 -18.81 -3.28 -3.77
N GLN A 177 -19.40 -2.16 -4.14
CA GLN A 177 -20.17 -2.01 -5.36
C GLN A 177 -19.33 -2.29 -6.61
N TYR A 178 -18.13 -1.71 -6.71
CA TYR A 178 -17.20 -1.94 -7.81
C TYR A 178 -16.77 -3.42 -7.91
N LEU A 179 -16.41 -4.03 -6.80
CA LEU A 179 -16.02 -5.45 -6.73
C LEU A 179 -17.16 -6.36 -7.24
N ALA A 180 -18.39 -6.06 -6.84
CA ALA A 180 -19.56 -6.81 -7.29
C ALA A 180 -19.85 -6.61 -8.78
N MET A 181 -19.81 -5.36 -9.27
CA MET A 181 -20.04 -5.03 -10.69
C MET A 181 -19.05 -5.71 -11.62
N ASN A 182 -17.79 -5.84 -11.19
CA ASN A 182 -16.71 -6.43 -11.99
C ASN A 182 -16.41 -7.89 -11.63
N ASN A 183 -17.24 -8.53 -10.80
CA ASN A 183 -17.12 -9.93 -10.40
C ASN A 183 -15.71 -10.27 -9.83
N ILE A 184 -15.11 -9.34 -9.08
CA ILE A 184 -13.76 -9.48 -8.51
C ILE A 184 -13.85 -10.31 -7.23
N LYS A 185 -13.16 -11.44 -7.22
CA LYS A 185 -13.05 -12.28 -6.02
C LYS A 185 -12.19 -11.61 -4.98
N VAL A 186 -12.61 -11.69 -3.72
CA VAL A 186 -11.88 -11.16 -2.56
C VAL A 186 -11.57 -12.25 -1.53
N ASN A 187 -10.69 -11.92 -0.59
CA ASN A 187 -10.35 -12.81 0.51
C ASN A 187 -11.60 -13.22 1.31
N LYS A 188 -11.75 -14.52 1.60
CA LYS A 188 -12.92 -15.04 2.28
C LYS A 188 -13.12 -14.49 3.70
N LEU A 189 -12.07 -14.00 4.37
CA LEU A 189 -12.16 -13.38 5.70
C LEU A 189 -13.16 -12.23 5.77
N TYR A 190 -13.45 -11.58 4.64
CA TYR A 190 -14.52 -10.56 4.60
C TYR A 190 -15.90 -11.15 4.88
N ARG A 191 -16.15 -12.43 4.52
CA ARG A 191 -17.39 -13.14 4.86
C ARG A 191 -17.47 -13.52 6.34
N ASP A 192 -16.31 -13.62 6.99
CA ASP A 192 -16.16 -13.94 8.41
C ASP A 192 -16.21 -12.67 9.30
N GLY A 193 -16.65 -11.52 8.73
CA GLY A 193 -16.89 -10.27 9.44
C GLY A 193 -15.67 -9.34 9.55
N TYR A 194 -14.54 -9.68 8.97
CA TYR A 194 -13.40 -8.76 8.90
C TYR A 194 -13.71 -7.64 7.89
N ARG A 195 -13.40 -6.39 8.24
CA ARG A 195 -13.55 -5.23 7.35
C ARG A 195 -12.23 -4.68 6.85
N SER A 196 -11.13 -4.93 7.57
CA SER A 196 -9.75 -4.57 7.19
C SER A 196 -8.83 -5.73 7.50
N LEU A 197 -7.93 -6.09 6.58
CA LEU A 197 -7.07 -7.27 6.69
C LEU A 197 -5.61 -6.90 7.00
N GLY A 198 -4.95 -7.73 7.80
CA GLY A 198 -3.55 -7.58 8.17
C GLY A 198 -2.91 -8.90 8.59
N CYS A 199 -1.92 -8.83 9.48
CA CYS A 199 -1.36 -10.01 10.16
C CYS A 199 -2.35 -10.53 11.19
N ALA A 200 -2.47 -11.84 11.37
CA ALA A 200 -3.40 -12.47 12.30
C ALA A 200 -3.31 -11.89 13.74
N PRO A 201 -2.09 -11.75 14.34
CA PRO A 201 -2.00 -11.19 15.68
C PRO A 201 -2.36 -9.69 15.79
N CYS A 202 -2.48 -8.98 14.67
CA CYS A 202 -2.76 -7.54 14.64
C CYS A 202 -4.13 -7.22 14.06
N THR A 203 -5.03 -8.21 13.91
CA THR A 203 -6.31 -8.01 13.23
C THR A 203 -7.38 -8.87 13.88
N ALA A 204 -8.47 -8.22 14.27
CA ALA A 204 -9.70 -8.83 14.77
C ALA A 204 -10.88 -8.44 13.88
N VAL A 205 -12.03 -9.05 14.11
CA VAL A 205 -13.31 -8.63 13.51
C VAL A 205 -13.62 -7.21 13.95
N ALA A 206 -14.07 -6.37 13.03
CA ALA A 206 -14.40 -4.99 13.31
C ALA A 206 -15.75 -4.91 14.06
N THR A 207 -15.78 -4.13 15.15
CA THR A 207 -16.99 -3.92 15.96
C THR A 207 -17.59 -2.52 15.78
N GLY A 208 -17.00 -1.68 14.94
CA GLY A 208 -17.41 -0.30 14.67
C GLY A 208 -16.89 0.16 13.32
N ASP A 209 -16.08 1.21 13.31
CA ASP A 209 -15.45 1.73 12.10
C ASP A 209 -14.67 0.64 11.35
N GLU A 210 -14.45 0.82 10.06
CA GLU A 210 -13.80 -0.15 9.17
C GLU A 210 -12.47 -0.69 9.74
N ARG A 211 -11.70 0.16 10.40
CA ARG A 211 -10.40 -0.19 10.99
C ARG A 211 -10.43 -0.51 12.50
N SER A 212 -11.61 -0.56 13.12
CA SER A 212 -11.73 -0.83 14.56
C SER A 212 -11.14 -2.18 14.98
N GLY A 213 -11.08 -3.16 14.09
CA GLY A 213 -10.41 -4.44 14.32
C GLY A 213 -8.88 -4.42 14.15
N ARG A 214 -8.26 -3.26 13.81
CA ARG A 214 -6.82 -3.18 13.60
C ARG A 214 -6.07 -2.87 14.90
N TRP A 215 -5.02 -3.65 15.16
CA TRP A 215 -4.12 -3.52 16.32
C TRP A 215 -4.81 -3.59 17.69
N VAL A 216 -6.00 -4.17 17.76
CA VAL A 216 -6.70 -4.42 19.01
C VAL A 216 -5.81 -5.25 19.95
N GLY A 217 -5.60 -4.77 21.17
CA GLY A 217 -4.74 -5.43 22.17
C GLY A 217 -3.24 -5.36 21.89
N SER A 218 -2.79 -4.65 20.83
CA SER A 218 -1.37 -4.47 20.57
C SER A 218 -0.84 -3.15 21.14
N LYS A 219 0.49 -3.10 21.41
CA LYS A 219 1.19 -1.88 21.85
C LYS A 219 1.49 -0.92 20.70
N LYS A 220 0.90 -1.10 19.52
CA LYS A 220 1.20 -0.27 18.36
C LYS A 220 0.68 1.15 18.54
N CYS A 221 1.58 2.12 18.46
CA CYS A 221 1.27 3.54 18.50
C CYS A 221 0.93 4.07 17.08
N GLY A 222 0.08 5.11 17.01
CA GLY A 222 -0.17 5.88 15.77
C GLY A 222 -1.15 5.27 14.77
N GLY A 223 -1.75 4.09 15.02
CA GLY A 223 -2.87 3.56 14.23
C GLY A 223 -2.60 3.32 12.73
N GLU A 224 -1.32 3.37 12.24
CA GLU A 224 -0.99 3.17 10.84
C GLU A 224 0.19 2.20 10.64
N CYS A 225 0.24 1.55 9.50
CA CYS A 225 1.36 0.69 9.13
C CYS A 225 2.56 1.55 8.70
N GLY A 226 3.77 1.18 9.16
CA GLY A 226 5.01 1.89 8.82
C GLY A 226 5.29 2.05 7.33
N ILE A 227 4.70 1.23 6.46
CA ILE A 227 4.80 1.38 5.00
C ILE A 227 4.35 2.77 4.54
N HIS A 228 3.32 3.34 5.18
CA HIS A 228 2.77 4.65 4.80
C HIS A 228 3.44 5.83 5.51
N THR A 229 4.21 5.60 6.57
CA THR A 229 4.75 6.65 7.43
C THR A 229 6.28 6.72 7.48
N ARG A 230 6.99 5.65 7.14
CA ARG A 230 8.46 5.57 7.22
C ARG A 230 9.12 5.79 5.85
N PRO A 231 10.36 6.28 5.79
CA PRO A 231 11.12 6.40 4.54
C PRO A 231 11.22 5.04 3.82
N LEU A 232 11.00 5.04 2.52
CA LEU A 232 11.03 3.82 1.69
C LEU A 232 12.30 3.71 0.84
N LYS A 233 13.00 4.82 0.56
CA LYS A 233 14.35 4.75 -0.04
C LYS A 233 15.39 4.50 1.06
N ARG A 234 16.29 3.56 0.83
CA ARG A 234 17.47 3.37 1.68
C ARG A 234 18.37 4.58 1.51
N GLN A 235 18.73 5.24 2.61
CA GLN A 235 19.77 6.23 2.58
C GLN A 235 21.08 5.51 2.21
N THR A 236 21.65 5.86 1.09
CA THR A 236 22.99 5.44 0.70
C THR A 236 23.95 6.06 1.74
N LEU A 237 24.33 5.30 2.74
CA LEU A 237 25.45 5.70 3.60
C LEU A 237 26.63 5.87 2.65
N LYS A 238 27.07 7.13 2.44
CA LYS A 238 28.35 7.39 1.81
C LYS A 238 29.37 6.58 2.62
N ARG A 239 29.94 5.53 2.03
CA ARG A 239 31.11 4.84 2.59
C ARG A 239 32.17 5.92 2.77
N GLN A 240 32.32 6.43 4.00
CA GLN A 240 33.50 7.15 4.35
C GLN A 240 34.68 6.19 4.17
N ASN A 241 35.52 6.50 3.22
CA ASN A 241 36.79 5.81 2.99
C ASN A 241 37.57 5.76 4.30
N LYS A 242 37.65 4.58 4.91
CA LYS A 242 38.53 4.26 6.02
C LYS A 242 39.99 4.14 5.57
N ASN A 243 40.46 5.01 4.68
CA ASN A 243 41.85 4.96 4.16
C ASN A 243 42.73 6.13 4.54
N ASP A 244 42.29 6.99 5.46
CA ASP A 244 43.15 8.11 5.94
C ASP A 244 43.47 8.03 7.43
N LEU A 245 44.03 6.91 7.86
CA LEU A 245 44.79 6.84 9.14
C LEU A 245 45.98 5.91 8.94
N ARG A 246 47.01 6.41 8.22
CA ARG A 246 48.37 5.95 8.47
C ARG A 246 49.00 6.93 9.44
N PRO A 247 49.45 6.51 10.65
CA PRO A 247 50.29 7.31 11.45
C PRO A 247 51.67 7.33 10.78
N SER A 248 52.17 8.52 10.44
CA SER A 248 53.58 8.75 10.11
C SER A 248 54.38 8.55 11.36
N LEU A 249 55.14 7.48 11.41
CA LEU A 249 56.26 7.32 12.31
C LEU A 249 57.45 8.14 11.76
N LEU A 250 57.85 9.15 12.48
CA LEU A 250 59.23 9.63 12.61
C LEU A 250 59.45 10.03 14.06
#